data_e5a29bb9c82bdef48e49406ebf8cf16c
#
_entry.id   e5a29bb9c82bdef48e49406ebf8cf16c
#
_cell.length_a   1.000
_cell.length_b   1.000
_cell.length_c   1.000
_cell.angle_alpha   90.00
_cell.angle_beta   90.00
_cell.angle_gamma   90.00
#
_symmetry.space_group_name_H-M   'P 1'
#
loop_
_entity.id
_entity.type
_entity.pdbx_description
1 polymer ?
#
loop_
_entity_poly.entity_id
_entity_poly.type
_entity_poly.pdbx_seq_one_letter_code
_entity_poly.pdbx_strand_id
1 'polypeptide(L)'
;MGETGIPDPEKEGSVIMPAVYAHYKFGKEVYRALPQDIRQLVKENAPAYWLGLHGPDLLFYYRALGKNRVNQLGVRMHRESARFFFEKGRKVYQKRPSYVLLSYLCGFLCHFMLDSECHPYISRYMEEHKLGHLEIETDFDRMLLEEDGRNPVTHNCTRHLIRDLDTEEAIASVLEGVTPEEVDECIIGFHRVIRLFQCPGKGKACFLRGFFTLIGQKKGLGGLVADGRPNEKCGESRKALEDRIKNAVRMTAEEIEKYVRAVESDEPLSIRLNRDFE
;
A
#
# COMPACT_ATOMS: atom_id res chain seq x y z
N MET A 1 26.57 28.45 9.93
CA MET A 1 25.36 28.41 9.10
C MET A 1 25.44 27.10 8.35
N GLY A 2 24.81 26.07 8.89
CA GLY A 2 24.75 24.74 8.28
C GLY A 2 23.40 24.60 7.61
N GLU A 3 23.40 24.45 6.30
CA GLU A 3 22.21 24.10 5.53
C GLU A 3 21.76 22.69 5.97
N THR A 4 20.64 22.64 6.66
CA THR A 4 19.91 21.39 6.90
C THR A 4 19.28 20.98 5.57
N GLY A 5 20.02 20.17 4.82
CA GLY A 5 19.56 19.61 3.57
C GLY A 5 18.42 18.62 3.83
N ILE A 6 17.19 19.10 3.79
CA ILE A 6 16.02 18.25 3.55
C ILE A 6 16.24 17.64 2.17
N PRO A 7 16.22 16.31 2.01
CA PRO A 7 16.38 15.70 0.69
C PRO A 7 15.28 16.23 -0.23
N ASP A 8 15.70 16.71 -1.40
CA ASP A 8 14.84 17.28 -2.43
C ASP A 8 13.91 16.17 -2.97
N PRO A 9 12.60 16.20 -2.69
CA PRO A 9 11.68 15.16 -3.10
C PRO A 9 11.46 15.10 -4.61
N GLU A 10 11.99 16.06 -5.36
CA GLU A 10 11.92 16.06 -6.83
C GLU A 10 12.90 15.09 -7.51
N LYS A 11 13.85 14.51 -6.75
CA LYS A 11 14.86 13.57 -7.28
C LYS A 11 14.47 12.10 -7.19
N GLU A 12 13.42 11.74 -6.46
CA GLU A 12 12.92 10.38 -6.44
C GLU A 12 11.97 10.17 -7.64
N GLY A 13 12.47 9.48 -8.65
CA GLY A 13 11.65 8.98 -9.75
C GLY A 13 10.53 8.08 -9.20
N SER A 14 9.39 8.06 -9.89
CA SER A 14 8.12 7.38 -9.55
C SER A 14 8.24 6.36 -8.41
N VAL A 15 7.65 6.70 -7.26
CA VAL A 15 7.66 5.84 -6.08
C VAL A 15 6.75 4.65 -6.38
N ILE A 16 7.33 3.47 -6.58
CA ILE A 16 6.61 2.20 -6.64
C ILE A 16 6.83 1.57 -5.27
N MET A 17 5.76 1.33 -4.51
CA MET A 17 5.85 0.75 -3.16
C MET A 17 5.80 -0.78 -3.23
N PRO A 18 6.69 -1.53 -2.57
CA PRO A 18 6.72 -2.99 -2.67
C PRO A 18 5.85 -3.73 -1.67
N ALA A 19 5.65 -3.25 -0.46
CA ALA A 19 5.01 -3.97 0.66
C ALA A 19 3.64 -4.64 0.36
N VAL A 20 3.54 -5.30 -0.79
CA VAL A 20 2.30 -5.89 -1.33
C VAL A 20 1.80 -7.01 -0.44
N TYR A 21 2.71 -7.88 0.01
CA TYR A 21 2.32 -9.02 0.82
C TYR A 21 2.02 -8.64 2.26
N ALA A 22 2.74 -7.67 2.81
CA ALA A 22 2.48 -7.16 4.16
C ALA A 22 1.08 -6.55 4.25
N HIS A 23 0.69 -5.67 3.31
CA HIS A 23 -0.66 -5.10 3.25
C HIS A 23 -1.74 -6.18 3.11
N TYR A 24 -1.53 -7.15 2.22
CA TYR A 24 -2.47 -8.26 2.05
C TYR A 24 -2.59 -9.11 3.32
N LYS A 25 -1.48 -9.52 3.95
CA LYS A 25 -1.47 -10.31 5.18
C LYS A 25 -2.15 -9.54 6.32
N PHE A 26 -1.78 -8.29 6.49
CA PHE A 26 -2.39 -7.40 7.49
C PHE A 26 -3.90 -7.28 7.29
N GLY A 27 -4.34 -6.96 6.07
CA GLY A 27 -5.77 -6.85 5.76
C GLY A 27 -6.55 -8.15 6.03
N LYS A 28 -5.94 -9.32 5.81
CA LYS A 28 -6.55 -10.61 6.18
C LYS A 28 -6.72 -10.77 7.70
N GLU A 29 -5.74 -10.35 8.49
CA GLU A 29 -5.85 -10.43 9.94
C GLU A 29 -6.90 -9.42 10.46
N VAL A 30 -6.91 -8.20 9.92
CA VAL A 30 -7.94 -7.20 10.23
C VAL A 30 -9.33 -7.73 9.87
N TYR A 31 -9.52 -8.28 8.66
CA TYR A 31 -10.79 -8.88 8.24
C TYR A 31 -11.31 -9.93 9.24
N ARG A 32 -10.45 -10.77 9.80
CA ARG A 32 -10.82 -11.76 10.80
C ARG A 32 -11.24 -11.14 12.12
N ALA A 33 -10.71 -9.96 12.46
CA ALA A 33 -11.00 -9.23 13.67
C ALA A 33 -12.25 -8.32 13.56
N LEU A 34 -12.77 -8.09 12.34
CA LEU A 34 -13.97 -7.27 12.12
C LEU A 34 -15.21 -7.85 12.78
N PRO A 35 -16.17 -7.00 13.23
CA PRO A 35 -17.53 -7.40 13.59
C PRO A 35 -18.20 -8.18 12.47
N GLN A 36 -19.16 -9.05 12.83
CA GLN A 36 -19.75 -10.01 11.89
C GLN A 36 -20.45 -9.34 10.70
N ASP A 37 -21.17 -8.25 10.93
CA ASP A 37 -21.89 -7.46 9.92
C ASP A 37 -20.93 -6.83 8.91
N ILE A 38 -19.88 -6.14 9.39
CA ILE A 38 -18.84 -5.53 8.53
C ILE A 38 -18.06 -6.62 7.80
N ARG A 39 -17.75 -7.73 8.47
CA ARG A 39 -17.06 -8.86 7.82
C ARG A 39 -17.91 -9.48 6.71
N GLN A 40 -19.23 -9.56 6.86
CA GLN A 40 -20.13 -10.03 5.81
C GLN A 40 -20.18 -9.05 4.63
N LEU A 41 -20.29 -7.75 4.90
CA LEU A 41 -20.23 -6.70 3.88
C LEU A 41 -18.93 -6.81 3.04
N VAL A 42 -17.78 -6.90 3.73
CA VAL A 42 -16.46 -7.05 3.06
C VAL A 42 -16.39 -8.36 2.27
N LYS A 43 -16.93 -9.47 2.79
CA LYS A 43 -16.93 -10.75 2.09
C LYS A 43 -17.71 -10.72 0.79
N GLU A 44 -18.86 -10.06 0.79
CA GLU A 44 -19.72 -9.91 -0.39
C GLU A 44 -19.15 -8.98 -1.44
N ASN A 45 -18.28 -8.04 -1.03
CA ASN A 45 -17.64 -7.04 -1.89
C ASN A 45 -16.11 -7.17 -1.81
N ALA A 46 -15.60 -8.39 -1.79
CA ALA A 46 -14.20 -8.68 -1.52
C ALA A 46 -13.20 -8.07 -2.53
N PRO A 47 -13.46 -8.01 -3.86
CA PRO A 47 -12.56 -7.34 -4.80
C PRO A 47 -12.23 -5.91 -4.40
N ALA A 48 -13.22 -5.14 -3.97
CA ALA A 48 -13.05 -3.76 -3.53
C ALA A 48 -12.19 -3.66 -2.26
N TYR A 49 -12.42 -4.52 -1.26
CA TYR A 49 -11.61 -4.55 -0.04
C TYR A 49 -10.13 -4.84 -0.36
N TRP A 50 -9.88 -5.88 -1.17
CA TRP A 50 -8.52 -6.27 -1.51
C TRP A 50 -7.77 -5.21 -2.30
N LEU A 51 -8.43 -4.48 -3.20
CA LEU A 51 -7.84 -3.33 -3.88
C LEU A 51 -7.59 -2.18 -2.90
N GLY A 52 -8.51 -1.93 -1.97
CA GLY A 52 -8.36 -0.93 -0.93
C GLY A 52 -7.13 -1.13 -0.06
N LEU A 53 -6.69 -2.39 0.19
CA LEU A 53 -5.47 -2.67 0.95
C LEU A 53 -4.20 -2.05 0.36
N HIS A 54 -4.25 -1.64 -0.90
CA HIS A 54 -3.13 -0.97 -1.56
C HIS A 54 -3.31 0.55 -1.62
N GLY A 55 -4.41 1.07 -1.07
CA GLY A 55 -4.62 2.50 -0.88
C GLY A 55 -4.25 3.34 -2.10
N PRO A 56 -3.52 4.45 -1.89
CA PRO A 56 -3.05 5.30 -2.98
C PRO A 56 -1.89 4.71 -3.78
N ASP A 57 -1.24 3.63 -3.30
CA ASP A 57 -0.15 2.93 -4.00
C ASP A 57 -0.59 2.36 -5.34
N LEU A 58 -1.86 1.95 -5.44
CA LEU A 58 -2.44 1.49 -6.71
C LEU A 58 -2.16 2.49 -7.84
N LEU A 59 -2.19 3.78 -7.56
CA LEU A 59 -2.01 4.84 -8.54
C LEU A 59 -0.58 4.94 -9.10
N PHE A 60 0.43 4.46 -8.38
CA PHE A 60 1.82 4.44 -8.86
C PHE A 60 2.03 3.49 -10.04
N TYR A 61 1.13 2.53 -10.22
CA TYR A 61 1.21 1.55 -11.28
C TYR A 61 0.58 2.02 -12.61
N TYR A 62 -0.12 3.17 -12.61
CA TYR A 62 -0.60 3.79 -13.83
C TYR A 62 0.58 4.32 -14.65
N ARG A 63 0.86 3.67 -15.81
CA ARG A 63 1.99 4.07 -16.68
C ARG A 63 3.26 4.35 -15.90
N ALA A 64 3.66 3.38 -15.07
CA ALA A 64 4.66 3.48 -14.01
C ALA A 64 6.06 4.02 -14.43
N LEU A 65 6.36 4.08 -15.74
CA LEU A 65 7.67 4.53 -16.26
C LEU A 65 7.81 6.06 -16.38
N GLY A 66 6.81 6.84 -16.00
CA GLY A 66 6.87 8.29 -16.12
C GLY A 66 5.93 9.03 -15.18
N LYS A 67 6.25 10.30 -14.91
CA LYS A 67 5.37 11.19 -14.16
C LYS A 67 4.08 11.45 -14.96
N ASN A 68 2.95 11.26 -14.34
CA ASN A 68 1.63 11.55 -14.88
C ASN A 68 0.67 11.98 -13.77
N ARG A 69 -0.51 12.54 -14.12
CA ARG A 69 -1.45 13.08 -13.13
C ARG A 69 -1.96 12.04 -12.12
N VAL A 70 -2.09 10.77 -12.54
CA VAL A 70 -2.63 9.71 -11.70
C VAL A 70 -1.61 9.31 -10.63
N ASN A 71 -0.35 9.05 -11.00
CA ASN A 71 0.67 8.71 -10.00
C ASN A 71 1.05 9.90 -9.11
N GLN A 72 0.97 11.15 -9.61
CA GLN A 72 1.15 12.34 -8.78
C GLN A 72 0.00 12.54 -7.78
N LEU A 73 -1.22 12.09 -8.09
CA LEU A 73 -2.30 12.01 -7.11
C LEU A 73 -1.94 11.05 -5.96
N GLY A 74 -1.39 9.88 -6.28
CA GLY A 74 -0.90 8.93 -5.25
C GLY A 74 0.13 9.58 -4.31
N VAL A 75 1.14 10.27 -4.87
CA VAL A 75 2.15 11.01 -4.09
C VAL A 75 1.51 12.06 -3.18
N ARG A 76 0.57 12.84 -3.71
CA ARG A 76 -0.14 13.86 -2.93
C ARG A 76 -0.93 13.25 -1.77
N MET A 77 -1.64 12.16 -2.03
CA MET A 77 -2.46 11.48 -1.01
C MET A 77 -1.65 10.96 0.17
N HIS A 78 -0.40 10.50 -0.04
CA HIS A 78 0.46 10.08 1.07
C HIS A 78 0.89 11.23 2.00
N ARG A 79 0.97 12.45 1.47
CA ARG A 79 1.42 13.65 2.21
C ARG A 79 0.29 14.47 2.81
N GLU A 80 -0.93 14.21 2.39
CA GLU A 80 -2.12 14.88 2.92
C GLU A 80 -2.69 14.08 4.09
N SER A 81 -3.40 14.78 4.99
CA SER A 81 -4.17 14.12 6.03
C SER A 81 -5.18 13.14 5.42
N ALA A 82 -5.17 11.89 5.88
CA ALA A 82 -6.10 10.86 5.43
C ALA A 82 -7.58 11.27 5.60
N ARG A 83 -7.86 12.19 6.54
CA ARG A 83 -9.19 12.76 6.76
C ARG A 83 -9.82 13.28 5.48
N PHE A 84 -9.07 13.96 4.61
CA PHE A 84 -9.63 14.52 3.37
C PHE A 84 -10.22 13.44 2.47
N PHE A 85 -9.51 12.33 2.32
CA PHE A 85 -9.98 11.19 1.53
C PHE A 85 -11.21 10.53 2.18
N PHE A 86 -11.15 10.26 3.49
CA PHE A 86 -12.25 9.59 4.20
C PHE A 86 -13.50 10.45 4.32
N GLU A 87 -13.38 11.78 4.45
CA GLU A 87 -14.55 12.69 4.38
C GLU A 87 -15.15 12.72 2.97
N LYS A 88 -14.32 12.70 1.93
CA LYS A 88 -14.82 12.58 0.55
C LYS A 88 -15.54 11.26 0.36
N GLY A 89 -14.97 10.14 0.82
CA GLY A 89 -15.58 8.82 0.78
C GLY A 89 -16.96 8.80 1.46
N ARG A 90 -17.06 9.37 2.67
CA ARG A 90 -18.32 9.55 3.40
C ARG A 90 -19.35 10.32 2.57
N LYS A 91 -18.98 11.49 2.03
CA LYS A 91 -19.89 12.33 1.22
C LYS A 91 -20.40 11.60 -0.03
N VAL A 92 -19.52 10.84 -0.71
CA VAL A 92 -19.91 10.05 -1.89
C VAL A 92 -20.88 8.94 -1.50
N TYR A 93 -20.59 8.21 -0.41
CA TYR A 93 -21.47 7.17 0.09
C TYR A 93 -22.83 7.72 0.52
N GLN A 94 -22.89 8.79 1.30
CA GLN A 94 -24.14 9.41 1.74
C GLN A 94 -25.01 9.90 0.58
N LYS A 95 -24.38 10.38 -0.52
CA LYS A 95 -25.10 10.79 -1.73
C LYS A 95 -25.64 9.60 -2.52
N ARG A 96 -24.90 8.50 -2.58
CA ARG A 96 -25.24 7.27 -3.29
C ARG A 96 -24.66 6.07 -2.54
N PRO A 97 -25.40 5.47 -1.61
CA PRO A 97 -24.95 4.33 -0.85
C PRO A 97 -24.48 3.18 -1.75
N SER A 98 -23.29 2.66 -1.49
CA SER A 98 -22.70 1.54 -2.21
C SER A 98 -21.85 0.70 -1.25
N TYR A 99 -22.20 -0.55 -1.07
CA TYR A 99 -21.40 -1.48 -0.26
C TYR A 99 -20.06 -1.83 -0.90
N VAL A 100 -19.98 -1.77 -2.22
CA VAL A 100 -18.69 -1.90 -2.95
C VAL A 100 -17.75 -0.76 -2.53
N LEU A 101 -18.26 0.50 -2.56
CA LEU A 101 -17.47 1.64 -2.10
C LEU A 101 -17.08 1.52 -0.63
N LEU A 102 -18.02 1.13 0.24
CA LEU A 102 -17.75 1.00 1.68
C LEU A 102 -16.70 -0.08 1.95
N SER A 103 -16.77 -1.19 1.24
CA SER A 103 -15.77 -2.26 1.31
C SER A 103 -14.38 -1.78 0.88
N TYR A 104 -14.29 -1.00 -0.22
CA TYR A 104 -13.05 -0.35 -0.64
C TYR A 104 -12.47 0.58 0.42
N LEU A 105 -13.32 1.43 1.02
CA LEU A 105 -12.92 2.37 2.07
C LEU A 105 -12.42 1.63 3.33
N CYS A 106 -13.02 0.49 3.69
CA CYS A 106 -12.52 -0.37 4.76
C CYS A 106 -11.11 -0.92 4.45
N GLY A 107 -10.87 -1.37 3.21
CA GLY A 107 -9.54 -1.79 2.77
C GLY A 107 -8.53 -0.64 2.76
N PHE A 108 -8.95 0.53 2.27
CA PHE A 108 -8.10 1.73 2.26
C PHE A 108 -7.72 2.18 3.68
N LEU A 109 -8.63 2.00 4.65
CA LEU A 109 -8.32 2.28 6.04
C LEU A 109 -7.27 1.29 6.60
N CYS A 110 -7.30 0.02 6.18
CA CYS A 110 -6.21 -0.91 6.52
C CYS A 110 -4.86 -0.41 6.00
N HIS A 111 -4.79 0.02 4.75
CA HIS A 111 -3.56 0.58 4.17
C HIS A 111 -3.04 1.76 5.00
N PHE A 112 -3.87 2.79 5.18
CA PHE A 112 -3.52 3.97 5.98
C PHE A 112 -3.04 3.62 7.39
N MET A 113 -3.73 2.71 8.06
CA MET A 113 -3.38 2.32 9.43
C MET A 113 -2.03 1.60 9.49
N LEU A 114 -1.73 0.76 8.51
CA LEU A 114 -0.45 0.06 8.45
C LEU A 114 0.70 1.03 8.19
N ASP A 115 0.57 1.90 7.18
CA ASP A 115 1.62 2.87 6.83
C ASP A 115 1.89 3.82 7.98
N SER A 116 0.86 4.46 8.52
CA SER A 116 1.01 5.41 9.62
C SER A 116 1.61 4.80 10.91
N GLU A 117 1.60 3.48 11.07
CA GLU A 117 2.27 2.78 12.17
C GLU A 117 3.69 2.30 11.82
N CYS A 118 3.96 2.02 10.54
CA CYS A 118 5.23 1.44 10.10
C CYS A 118 6.22 2.49 9.56
N HIS A 119 5.77 3.46 8.78
CA HIS A 119 6.64 4.42 8.08
C HIS A 119 7.49 5.29 9.03
N PRO A 120 7.01 5.78 10.18
CA PRO A 120 7.86 6.53 11.11
C PRO A 120 9.05 5.70 11.65
N TYR A 121 8.88 4.39 11.72
CA TYR A 121 9.98 3.49 12.07
C TYR A 121 10.89 3.23 10.88
N ILE A 122 10.32 2.94 9.70
CA ILE A 122 11.07 2.68 8.48
C ILE A 122 11.98 3.88 8.17
N SER A 123 11.46 5.11 8.22
CA SER A 123 12.20 6.34 7.95
C SER A 123 13.42 6.50 8.87
N ARG A 124 13.26 6.27 10.16
CA ARG A 124 14.40 6.28 11.10
C ARG A 124 15.42 5.18 10.80
N TYR A 125 14.94 3.96 10.55
CA TYR A 125 15.80 2.81 10.27
C TYR A 125 16.61 3.00 8.97
N MET A 126 16.00 3.62 7.95
CA MET A 126 16.68 4.00 6.69
C MET A 126 17.86 4.91 6.94
N GLU A 127 17.68 5.95 7.76
CA GLU A 127 18.74 6.92 8.08
C GLU A 127 19.87 6.28 8.88
N GLU A 128 19.55 5.48 9.88
CA GLU A 128 20.52 4.81 10.75
C GLU A 128 21.37 3.77 10.01
N HIS A 129 20.73 2.97 9.13
CA HIS A 129 21.39 1.85 8.45
C HIS A 129 21.76 2.15 6.99
N LYS A 130 21.45 3.36 6.48
CA LYS A 130 21.69 3.81 5.10
C LYS A 130 21.10 2.87 4.05
N LEU A 131 19.90 2.36 4.33
CA LEU A 131 19.10 1.52 3.44
C LEU A 131 18.12 2.36 2.63
N GLY A 132 17.59 1.78 1.55
CA GLY A 132 16.43 2.33 0.85
C GLY A 132 15.12 1.84 1.51
N HIS A 133 14.06 2.64 1.43
CA HIS A 133 12.71 2.27 1.89
C HIS A 133 12.29 0.92 1.27
N LEU A 134 12.37 0.84 -0.05
CA LEU A 134 11.98 -0.35 -0.81
C LEU A 134 12.81 -1.60 -0.47
N GLU A 135 14.06 -1.44 -0.03
CA GLU A 135 14.89 -2.56 0.42
C GLU A 135 14.34 -3.18 1.71
N ILE A 136 13.89 -2.33 2.65
CA ILE A 136 13.34 -2.78 3.95
C ILE A 136 12.03 -3.51 3.73
N GLU A 137 11.13 -2.93 2.95
CA GLU A 137 9.80 -3.49 2.69
C GLU A 137 9.86 -4.79 1.86
N THR A 138 10.71 -4.83 0.83
CA THR A 138 10.91 -6.05 0.03
C THR A 138 11.46 -7.19 0.89
N ASP A 139 12.39 -6.90 1.81
CA ASP A 139 12.93 -7.91 2.71
C ASP A 139 11.89 -8.36 3.74
N PHE A 140 11.04 -7.45 4.19
CA PHE A 140 9.95 -7.76 5.09
C PHE A 140 8.87 -8.65 4.41
N ASP A 141 8.44 -8.30 3.20
CA ASP A 141 7.54 -9.13 2.39
C ASP A 141 8.11 -10.53 2.15
N ARG A 142 9.43 -10.63 1.88
CA ARG A 142 10.13 -11.89 1.73
C ARG A 142 10.00 -12.76 3.00
N MET A 143 10.26 -12.18 4.18
CA MET A 143 10.13 -12.88 5.46
C MET A 143 8.71 -13.39 5.69
N LEU A 144 7.70 -12.53 5.50
CA LEU A 144 6.30 -12.90 5.70
C LEU A 144 5.85 -14.02 4.76
N LEU A 145 6.35 -14.02 3.51
CA LEU A 145 6.08 -15.08 2.55
C LEU A 145 6.69 -16.41 3.01
N GLU A 146 7.94 -16.40 3.49
CA GLU A 146 8.62 -17.58 4.00
C GLU A 146 7.91 -18.17 5.24
N GLU A 147 7.47 -17.31 6.17
CA GLU A 147 6.69 -17.73 7.34
C GLU A 147 5.38 -18.43 6.95
N ASP A 148 4.73 -17.95 5.89
CA ASP A 148 3.50 -18.54 5.36
C ASP A 148 3.78 -19.75 4.44
N GLY A 149 5.03 -20.27 4.39
CA GLY A 149 5.44 -21.39 3.55
C GLY A 149 5.39 -21.10 2.06
N ARG A 150 5.47 -19.81 1.66
CA ARG A 150 5.44 -19.34 0.28
C ARG A 150 6.85 -19.06 -0.22
N ASN A 151 7.08 -19.31 -1.50
CA ASN A 151 8.36 -18.95 -2.10
C ASN A 151 8.35 -17.47 -2.52
N PRO A 152 9.24 -16.61 -1.97
CA PRO A 152 9.22 -15.15 -2.19
C PRO A 152 9.37 -14.73 -3.66
N VAL A 153 10.03 -15.54 -4.48
CA VAL A 153 10.31 -15.17 -5.89
C VAL A 153 9.33 -15.77 -6.89
N THR A 154 8.51 -16.73 -6.48
CA THR A 154 7.55 -17.39 -7.40
C THR A 154 6.10 -17.18 -6.97
N HIS A 155 5.85 -16.76 -5.71
CA HIS A 155 4.50 -16.50 -5.23
C HIS A 155 3.89 -15.29 -5.94
N ASN A 156 2.67 -15.46 -6.48
CA ASN A 156 1.95 -14.34 -7.06
C ASN A 156 1.29 -13.50 -5.97
N CYS A 157 1.98 -12.45 -5.53
CA CYS A 157 1.51 -11.52 -4.49
C CYS A 157 0.31 -10.67 -4.93
N THR A 158 0.02 -10.58 -6.23
CA THR A 158 -1.09 -9.77 -6.77
C THR A 158 -2.33 -10.58 -7.14
N ARG A 159 -2.37 -11.88 -6.79
CA ARG A 159 -3.48 -12.77 -7.18
C ARG A 159 -4.85 -12.31 -6.67
N HIS A 160 -4.89 -11.57 -5.57
CA HIS A 160 -6.10 -11.05 -4.95
C HIS A 160 -6.64 -9.79 -5.64
N LEU A 161 -5.85 -9.13 -6.49
CA LEU A 161 -6.25 -7.95 -7.24
C LEU A 161 -7.02 -8.39 -8.49
N ILE A 162 -8.32 -8.27 -8.42
CA ILE A 162 -9.23 -8.70 -9.49
C ILE A 162 -9.77 -7.44 -10.18
N ARG A 163 -9.81 -7.47 -11.50
CA ARG A 163 -10.46 -6.46 -12.33
C ARG A 163 -11.96 -6.68 -12.25
N ASP A 164 -12.68 -5.65 -11.84
CA ASP A 164 -14.11 -5.68 -11.62
C ASP A 164 -14.70 -4.28 -11.81
N LEU A 165 -15.58 -4.12 -12.79
CA LEU A 165 -16.09 -2.81 -13.20
C LEU A 165 -16.78 -2.06 -12.06
N ASP A 166 -17.59 -2.73 -11.25
CA ASP A 166 -18.30 -2.09 -10.14
C ASP A 166 -17.29 -1.55 -9.10
N THR A 167 -16.20 -2.28 -8.88
CA THR A 167 -15.10 -1.88 -8.01
C THR A 167 -14.32 -0.69 -8.61
N GLU A 168 -14.01 -0.73 -9.89
CA GLU A 168 -13.31 0.34 -10.61
C GLU A 168 -14.11 1.64 -10.60
N GLU A 169 -15.43 1.58 -10.85
CA GLU A 169 -16.34 2.73 -10.71
C GLU A 169 -16.41 3.27 -9.28
N ALA A 170 -16.48 2.39 -8.28
CA ALA A 170 -16.49 2.79 -6.88
C ALA A 170 -15.19 3.52 -6.49
N ILE A 171 -14.02 3.00 -6.90
CA ILE A 171 -12.72 3.63 -6.67
C ILE A 171 -12.64 4.99 -7.37
N ALA A 172 -12.99 5.05 -8.65
CA ALA A 172 -12.98 6.29 -9.43
C ALA A 172 -13.88 7.38 -8.82
N SER A 173 -15.00 7.01 -8.20
CA SER A 173 -15.95 7.95 -7.57
C SER A 173 -15.34 8.76 -6.44
N VAL A 174 -14.31 8.26 -5.77
CA VAL A 174 -13.63 8.91 -4.63
C VAL A 174 -12.25 9.47 -4.99
N LEU A 175 -11.67 9.08 -6.09
CA LEU A 175 -10.39 9.62 -6.59
C LEU A 175 -10.63 10.85 -7.49
N GLU A 176 -9.88 11.91 -7.27
CA GLU A 176 -10.05 13.15 -8.03
C GLU A 176 -9.50 13.01 -9.45
N GLY A 177 -10.39 13.15 -10.44
CA GLY A 177 -10.00 13.16 -11.85
C GLY A 177 -9.47 11.83 -12.38
N VAL A 178 -9.73 10.71 -11.70
CA VAL A 178 -9.39 9.35 -12.15
C VAL A 178 -10.64 8.69 -12.70
N THR A 179 -10.53 8.04 -13.85
CA THR A 179 -11.64 7.29 -14.48
C THR A 179 -11.59 5.80 -14.12
N PRO A 180 -12.70 5.05 -14.25
CA PRO A 180 -12.69 3.60 -14.07
C PRO A 180 -11.66 2.87 -14.95
N GLU A 181 -11.50 3.30 -16.20
CA GLU A 181 -10.53 2.73 -17.13
C GLU A 181 -9.07 2.98 -16.65
N GLU A 182 -8.81 4.11 -16.01
CA GLU A 182 -7.50 4.39 -15.43
C GLU A 182 -7.25 3.55 -14.18
N VAL A 183 -8.27 3.26 -13.38
CA VAL A 183 -8.18 2.29 -12.28
C VAL A 183 -7.85 0.90 -12.81
N ASP A 184 -8.52 0.45 -13.90
CA ASP A 184 -8.21 -0.81 -14.56
C ASP A 184 -6.76 -0.85 -15.09
N GLU A 185 -6.30 0.24 -15.75
CA GLU A 185 -4.89 0.36 -16.17
C GLU A 185 -3.92 0.28 -14.97
N CYS A 186 -4.27 0.84 -13.79
CA CYS A 186 -3.48 0.71 -12.57
C CYS A 186 -3.36 -0.77 -12.14
N ILE A 187 -4.46 -1.52 -12.12
CA ILE A 187 -4.49 -2.93 -11.72
C ILE A 187 -3.61 -3.76 -12.68
N ILE A 188 -3.75 -3.54 -13.98
CA ILE A 188 -2.94 -4.19 -15.02
C ILE A 188 -1.45 -3.85 -14.82
N GLY A 189 -1.15 -2.57 -14.57
CA GLY A 189 0.20 -2.08 -14.31
C GLY A 189 0.80 -2.75 -13.08
N PHE A 190 0.03 -2.86 -12.01
CA PHE A 190 0.44 -3.51 -10.77
C PHE A 190 0.90 -4.95 -11.01
N HIS A 191 0.07 -5.76 -11.66
CA HIS A 191 0.42 -7.14 -12.02
C HIS A 191 1.71 -7.22 -12.84
N ARG A 192 1.88 -6.32 -13.83
CA ARG A 192 3.06 -6.29 -14.71
C ARG A 192 4.33 -5.93 -13.96
N VAL A 193 4.28 -4.90 -13.12
CA VAL A 193 5.43 -4.40 -12.38
C VAL A 193 5.89 -5.44 -11.34
N ILE A 194 4.99 -5.99 -10.54
CA ILE A 194 5.37 -7.01 -9.54
C ILE A 194 6.01 -8.23 -10.23
N ARG A 195 5.42 -8.70 -11.34
CA ARG A 195 6.01 -9.80 -12.12
C ARG A 195 7.39 -9.45 -12.69
N LEU A 196 7.61 -8.17 -13.09
CA LEU A 196 8.90 -7.72 -13.60
C LEU A 196 9.98 -7.84 -12.52
N PHE A 197 9.69 -7.45 -11.28
CA PHE A 197 10.65 -7.44 -10.19
C PHE A 197 10.82 -8.81 -9.49
N GLN A 198 9.93 -9.76 -9.70
CA GLN A 198 10.12 -11.14 -9.27
C GLN A 198 11.23 -11.82 -10.08
N CYS A 199 12.26 -12.30 -9.40
CA CYS A 199 13.47 -12.83 -10.03
C CYS A 199 13.77 -14.25 -9.58
N PRO A 200 13.11 -15.28 -10.15
CA PRO A 200 13.36 -16.68 -9.80
C PRO A 200 14.76 -17.15 -10.22
N GLY A 201 15.43 -16.43 -11.12
CA GLY A 201 16.77 -16.75 -11.61
C GLY A 201 17.79 -15.65 -11.30
N LYS A 202 19.00 -16.06 -10.89
CA LYS A 202 20.12 -15.15 -10.56
C LYS A 202 20.47 -14.18 -11.69
N GLY A 203 20.36 -14.62 -12.95
CA GLY A 203 20.67 -13.79 -14.13
C GLY A 203 19.79 -12.56 -14.24
N LYS A 204 18.46 -12.71 -14.10
CA LYS A 204 17.51 -11.58 -14.14
C LYS A 204 17.74 -10.62 -12.98
N ALA A 205 17.94 -11.12 -11.76
CA ALA A 205 18.23 -10.29 -10.59
C ALA A 205 19.53 -9.48 -10.77
N CYS A 206 20.60 -10.13 -11.25
CA CYS A 206 21.87 -9.46 -11.52
C CYS A 206 21.73 -8.37 -12.59
N PHE A 207 21.02 -8.66 -13.69
CA PHE A 207 20.75 -7.69 -14.75
C PHE A 207 19.98 -6.48 -14.24
N LEU A 208 18.86 -6.68 -13.53
CA LEU A 208 18.04 -5.57 -13.02
C LEU A 208 18.83 -4.73 -12.01
N ARG A 209 19.54 -5.36 -11.06
CA ARG A 209 20.37 -4.63 -10.09
C ARG A 209 21.48 -3.83 -10.77
N GLY A 210 22.18 -4.41 -11.75
CA GLY A 210 23.19 -3.74 -12.54
C GLY A 210 22.62 -2.55 -13.29
N PHE A 211 21.48 -2.72 -13.95
CA PHE A 211 20.78 -1.67 -14.67
C PHE A 211 20.36 -0.52 -13.74
N PHE A 212 19.71 -0.82 -12.61
CA PHE A 212 19.29 0.22 -11.64
C PHE A 212 20.49 0.90 -10.96
N THR A 213 21.61 0.21 -10.80
CA THR A 213 22.85 0.83 -10.31
C THR A 213 23.39 1.82 -11.34
N LEU A 214 23.37 1.46 -12.62
CA LEU A 214 23.87 2.31 -13.71
C LEU A 214 23.06 3.61 -13.85
N ILE A 215 21.74 3.56 -13.68
CA ILE A 215 20.86 4.74 -13.75
C ILE A 215 20.69 5.47 -12.41
N GLY A 216 21.49 5.16 -11.39
CA GLY A 216 21.45 5.82 -10.08
C GLY A 216 20.28 5.43 -9.18
N GLN A 217 19.50 4.41 -9.56
CA GLN A 217 18.28 3.96 -8.85
C GLN A 217 18.52 2.70 -7.99
N LYS A 218 19.76 2.49 -7.52
CA LYS A 218 20.12 1.29 -6.76
C LYS A 218 19.29 1.12 -5.47
N LYS A 219 19.10 2.19 -4.69
CA LYS A 219 18.34 2.19 -3.44
C LYS A 219 16.82 2.37 -3.67
N GLY A 220 16.45 2.99 -4.76
CA GLY A 220 15.07 3.09 -5.22
C GLY A 220 14.62 1.78 -5.89
N LEU A 221 14.38 1.79 -7.18
CA LEU A 221 13.87 0.63 -7.94
C LEU A 221 14.72 -0.64 -7.81
N GLY A 222 16.04 -0.51 -7.55
CA GLY A 222 16.89 -1.66 -7.25
C GLY A 222 16.50 -2.43 -5.98
N GLY A 223 15.91 -1.75 -5.00
CA GLY A 223 15.38 -2.36 -3.77
C GLY A 223 14.20 -3.29 -4.00
N LEU A 224 13.45 -3.10 -5.10
CA LEU A 224 12.32 -3.96 -5.49
C LEU A 224 12.71 -5.34 -5.99
N VAL A 225 13.99 -5.59 -6.30
CA VAL A 225 14.42 -6.85 -6.90
C VAL A 225 14.32 -7.99 -5.90
N ALA A 226 13.22 -8.73 -5.97
CA ALA A 226 12.93 -9.88 -5.12
C ALA A 226 13.64 -11.13 -5.66
N ASP A 227 14.79 -11.48 -5.11
CA ASP A 227 15.57 -12.68 -5.48
C ASP A 227 15.59 -13.76 -4.37
N GLY A 228 14.79 -13.59 -3.33
CA GLY A 228 14.62 -14.55 -2.23
C GLY A 228 15.73 -14.55 -1.19
N ARG A 229 16.75 -13.70 -1.33
CA ARG A 229 17.82 -13.62 -0.33
C ARG A 229 17.48 -12.61 0.77
N PRO A 230 17.68 -12.96 2.06
CA PRO A 230 17.50 -12.01 3.15
C PRO A 230 18.54 -10.89 3.05
N ASN A 231 18.11 -9.67 3.35
CA ASN A 231 19.04 -8.56 3.59
C ASN A 231 19.48 -8.59 5.06
N GLU A 232 20.73 -8.92 5.31
CA GLU A 232 21.27 -9.03 6.69
C GLU A 232 21.11 -7.74 7.47
N LYS A 233 21.16 -6.58 6.81
CA LYS A 233 20.97 -5.28 7.44
C LYS A 233 19.53 -5.02 7.90
N CYS A 234 18.56 -5.81 7.45
CA CYS A 234 17.14 -5.69 7.83
C CYS A 234 16.76 -6.62 9.00
N GLY A 235 17.73 -7.26 9.66
CA GLY A 235 17.49 -8.23 10.74
C GLY A 235 16.59 -7.70 11.85
N GLU A 236 16.91 -6.52 12.37
CA GLU A 236 16.14 -5.90 13.46
C GLU A 236 14.81 -5.32 12.97
N SER A 237 14.79 -4.75 11.75
CA SER A 237 13.57 -4.15 11.20
C SER A 237 12.46 -5.18 10.99
N ARG A 238 12.79 -6.41 10.60
CA ARG A 238 11.80 -7.49 10.41
C ARG A 238 10.95 -7.69 11.67
N LYS A 239 11.60 -7.90 12.83
CA LYS A 239 10.91 -8.12 14.10
C LYS A 239 10.12 -6.89 14.53
N ALA A 240 10.71 -5.71 14.41
CA ALA A 240 10.06 -4.46 14.79
C ALA A 240 8.81 -4.16 13.94
N LEU A 241 8.83 -4.46 12.64
CA LEU A 241 7.68 -4.33 11.75
C LEU A 241 6.61 -5.39 12.04
N GLU A 242 7.01 -6.64 12.27
CA GLU A 242 6.09 -7.71 12.66
C GLU A 242 5.30 -7.37 13.93
N ASP A 243 5.98 -6.86 14.96
CA ASP A 243 5.35 -6.46 16.22
C ASP A 243 4.36 -5.29 16.00
N ARG A 244 4.71 -4.31 15.14
CA ARG A 244 3.81 -3.20 14.78
C ARG A 244 2.56 -3.68 14.07
N ILE A 245 2.71 -4.53 13.07
CA ILE A 245 1.60 -5.14 12.34
C ILE A 245 0.64 -5.86 13.31
N LYS A 246 1.16 -6.71 14.17
CA LYS A 246 0.35 -7.45 15.15
C LYS A 246 -0.44 -6.51 16.07
N ASN A 247 0.22 -5.46 16.57
CA ASN A 247 -0.41 -4.48 17.45
C ASN A 247 -1.47 -3.63 16.73
N ALA A 248 -1.27 -3.35 15.44
CA ALA A 248 -2.19 -2.53 14.65
C ALA A 248 -3.50 -3.25 14.27
N VAL A 249 -3.54 -4.59 14.22
CA VAL A 249 -4.70 -5.35 13.74
C VAL A 249 -5.99 -4.98 14.47
N ARG A 250 -6.01 -5.08 15.81
CA ARG A 250 -7.20 -4.81 16.59
C ARG A 250 -7.61 -3.34 16.50
N MET A 251 -6.66 -2.46 16.59
CA MET A 251 -6.87 -1.02 16.50
C MET A 251 -7.48 -0.62 15.16
N THR A 252 -7.02 -1.26 14.06
CA THR A 252 -7.57 -1.04 12.73
C THR A 252 -9.00 -1.55 12.61
N ALA A 253 -9.31 -2.72 13.16
CA ALA A 253 -10.68 -3.23 13.17
C ALA A 253 -11.64 -2.28 13.91
N GLU A 254 -11.22 -1.73 15.06
CA GLU A 254 -11.97 -0.74 15.84
C GLU A 254 -12.15 0.58 15.06
N GLU A 255 -11.13 1.04 14.33
CA GLU A 255 -11.23 2.25 13.49
C GLU A 255 -12.14 2.04 12.28
N ILE A 256 -12.14 0.85 11.65
CA ILE A 256 -13.08 0.50 10.58
C ILE A 256 -14.51 0.54 11.12
N GLU A 257 -14.78 -0.05 12.29
CA GLU A 257 -16.11 -0.03 12.90
C GLU A 257 -16.60 1.40 13.17
N LYS A 258 -15.74 2.27 13.71
CA LYS A 258 -16.04 3.69 13.90
C LYS A 258 -16.33 4.40 12.58
N TYR A 259 -15.53 4.12 11.55
CA TYR A 259 -15.69 4.75 10.24
C TYR A 259 -17.00 4.33 9.57
N VAL A 260 -17.33 3.03 9.58
CA VAL A 260 -18.61 2.52 9.04
C VAL A 260 -19.80 3.19 9.72
N ARG A 261 -19.79 3.30 11.05
CA ARG A 261 -20.84 4.03 11.78
C ARG A 261 -20.90 5.51 11.38
N ALA A 262 -19.75 6.17 11.30
CA ALA A 262 -19.69 7.58 10.94
C ALA A 262 -20.09 7.88 9.48
N VAL A 263 -19.97 6.91 8.58
CA VAL A 263 -20.43 7.03 7.19
C VAL A 263 -21.95 7.01 7.10
N GLU A 264 -22.60 6.24 7.97
CA GLU A 264 -24.06 6.10 8.03
C GLU A 264 -24.75 7.13 8.94
N SER A 265 -23.97 7.89 9.71
CA SER A 265 -24.42 8.92 10.63
C SER A 265 -23.71 10.23 10.40
N ASP A 266 -24.08 11.29 11.15
CA ASP A 266 -23.35 12.56 11.17
C ASP A 266 -22.28 12.61 12.27
N GLU A 267 -21.86 11.46 12.80
CA GLU A 267 -20.81 11.39 13.81
C GLU A 267 -19.47 11.89 13.24
N PRO A 268 -18.64 12.58 14.06
CA PRO A 268 -17.35 13.03 13.62
C PRO A 268 -16.42 11.84 13.30
N LEU A 269 -15.65 11.96 12.23
CA LEU A 269 -14.61 10.98 11.91
C LEU A 269 -13.53 10.97 13.02
N SER A 270 -12.93 9.80 13.24
CA SER A 270 -11.86 9.62 14.21
C SER A 270 -10.72 10.66 14.04
N ILE A 271 -10.19 11.13 15.16
CA ILE A 271 -9.03 12.05 15.18
C ILE A 271 -7.78 11.40 14.57
N ARG A 272 -7.71 10.06 14.57
CA ARG A 272 -6.59 9.32 13.97
C ARG A 272 -6.42 9.61 12.49
N LEU A 273 -7.51 9.88 11.78
CA LEU A 273 -7.50 10.24 10.37
C LEU A 273 -6.89 11.61 10.07
N ASN A 274 -6.53 12.40 11.09
CA ASN A 274 -5.81 13.66 10.90
C ASN A 274 -4.34 13.47 10.53
N ARG A 275 -3.80 12.27 10.71
CA ARG A 275 -2.43 11.91 10.30
C ARG A 275 -2.34 11.75 8.78
N ASP A 276 -1.15 11.90 8.25
CA ASP A 276 -0.77 11.43 6.92
C ASP A 276 -0.33 9.94 6.97
N PHE A 277 0.21 9.43 5.89
CA PHE A 277 0.65 8.04 5.76
C PHE A 277 2.15 7.86 6.16
N GLU A 278 2.86 8.97 6.50
CA GLU A 278 4.30 8.97 6.81
C GLU A 278 4.61 9.06 8.31
#